data_81fee696eee9de2751ab183f1e0019ed
#
_entry.id   81fee696eee9de2751ab183f1e0019ed
#
_cell.length_a   1.000
_cell.length_b   1.000
_cell.length_c   1.000
_cell.angle_alpha   90.00
_cell.angle_beta   90.00
_cell.angle_gamma   90.00
#
_symmetry.space_group_name_H-M   'P 1'
#
loop_
_entity.id
_entity.type
_entity.pdbx_description
1 polymer ?
#
loop_
_entity_poly.entity_id
_entity_poly.type
_entity_poly.pdbx_seq_one_letter_code
_entity_poly.pdbx_strand_id
1 'polypeptide(L)'
;MTATISVCLVCRNEADRLASCLESVRWADDIVVMDLSSTDDSARIAREHGARVIVREPVPIVEMVRNEVAEHATGTWILALDPDERITPGLADELRRAAQRDELDAIVIPRMNYDLGYPPSDPSERYEGQLRMYRRSAVVWPTIPNALPEVPRERTYRVPSRDELVMIHDRNRNIPEVVDRIARYATLQAQSMIDRGQLFSARAMVQSLGTRAFRKLVHARPWRDGVPGLLRAGILVGFHFYIWAAFWQLSGAKRTAEDDRYLKRLGAALESLRATAAVATLPSRTVRAIGRRISTLRRKKPSVR
;
A
#
# COMPACT_ATOMS: atom_id res chain seq x y z
N MET A 1 -25.28 29.10 4.30
CA MET A 1 -25.69 27.95 5.17
C MET A 1 -24.42 27.36 5.74
N THR A 2 -24.41 26.98 7.01
CA THR A 2 -23.26 26.32 7.62
C THR A 2 -23.05 24.95 6.95
N ALA A 3 -21.82 24.65 6.51
CA ALA A 3 -21.52 23.37 5.91
C ALA A 3 -21.63 22.25 6.97
N THR A 4 -22.29 21.16 6.61
CA THR A 4 -22.46 19.98 7.44
C THR A 4 -21.67 18.79 6.86
N ILE A 5 -21.15 17.94 7.74
CA ILE A 5 -20.26 16.84 7.37
C ILE A 5 -20.91 15.52 7.78
N SER A 6 -21.18 14.66 6.79
CA SER A 6 -21.51 13.25 7.02
C SER A 6 -20.27 12.38 6.86
N VAL A 7 -20.06 11.50 7.84
CA VAL A 7 -19.07 10.43 7.73
C VAL A 7 -19.72 9.19 7.16
N CYS A 8 -19.17 8.65 6.08
CA CYS A 8 -19.66 7.46 5.41
C CYS A 8 -18.64 6.34 5.51
N LEU A 9 -19.03 5.21 6.11
CA LEU A 9 -18.21 4.00 6.25
C LEU A 9 -18.89 2.83 5.53
N VAL A 10 -18.04 1.93 5.00
CA VAL A 10 -18.47 0.61 4.53
C VAL A 10 -17.69 -0.41 5.35
N CYS A 11 -18.38 -1.36 5.99
CA CYS A 11 -17.73 -2.36 6.82
C CYS A 11 -18.24 -3.78 6.54
N ARG A 12 -17.39 -4.76 6.85
CA ARG A 12 -17.75 -6.17 6.92
C ARG A 12 -16.82 -6.89 7.90
N ASN A 13 -17.39 -7.35 9.03
CA ASN A 13 -16.63 -8.06 10.07
C ASN A 13 -15.43 -7.24 10.60
N GLU A 14 -15.72 -6.01 11.05
CA GLU A 14 -14.72 -5.05 11.53
C GLU A 14 -14.98 -4.63 13.01
N ALA A 15 -15.65 -5.47 13.78
CA ALA A 15 -16.07 -5.17 15.15
C ALA A 15 -14.92 -4.70 16.05
N ASP A 16 -13.72 -5.23 15.83
CA ASP A 16 -12.53 -4.94 16.63
C ASP A 16 -11.85 -3.58 16.30
N ARG A 17 -12.25 -2.92 15.21
CA ARG A 17 -11.70 -1.62 14.75
C ARG A 17 -12.74 -0.51 14.73
N LEU A 18 -13.97 -0.89 14.43
CA LEU A 18 -15.06 0.05 14.14
C LEU A 18 -15.32 1.01 15.30
N ALA A 19 -15.27 0.54 16.55
CA ALA A 19 -15.49 1.38 17.73
C ALA A 19 -14.51 2.56 17.79
N SER A 20 -13.22 2.32 17.58
CA SER A 20 -12.17 3.37 17.62
C SER A 20 -12.26 4.33 16.43
N CYS A 21 -12.67 3.84 15.26
CA CYS A 21 -12.95 4.66 14.08
C CYS A 21 -14.11 5.62 14.38
N LEU A 22 -15.26 5.10 14.82
CA LEU A 22 -16.46 5.88 15.11
C LEU A 22 -16.25 6.89 16.24
N GLU A 23 -15.50 6.53 17.29
CA GLU A 23 -15.16 7.47 18.37
C GLU A 23 -14.36 8.68 17.83
N SER A 24 -13.46 8.45 16.88
CA SER A 24 -12.65 9.51 16.27
C SER A 24 -13.44 10.51 15.42
N VAL A 25 -14.68 10.18 15.07
CA VAL A 25 -15.54 10.99 14.19
C VAL A 25 -16.86 11.41 14.85
N ARG A 26 -17.01 11.29 16.18
CA ARG A 26 -18.19 11.76 16.94
C ARG A 26 -18.51 13.23 16.78
N TRP A 27 -17.56 14.00 16.28
CA TRP A 27 -17.70 15.43 15.98
C TRP A 27 -18.49 15.71 14.69
N ALA A 28 -18.73 14.69 13.83
CA ALA A 28 -19.48 14.85 12.59
C ALA A 28 -20.97 15.09 12.85
N ASP A 29 -21.66 15.73 11.90
CA ASP A 29 -23.08 16.05 12.01
C ASP A 29 -23.95 14.81 11.73
N ASP A 30 -23.44 13.84 11.01
CA ASP A 30 -24.13 12.62 10.62
C ASP A 30 -23.11 11.48 10.39
N ILE A 31 -23.45 10.27 10.80
CA ILE A 31 -22.62 9.08 10.59
C ILE A 31 -23.48 7.99 9.94
N VAL A 32 -23.06 7.53 8.77
CA VAL A 32 -23.72 6.45 8.03
C VAL A 32 -22.77 5.29 7.88
N VAL A 33 -23.17 4.11 8.30
CA VAL A 33 -22.43 2.86 8.16
C VAL A 33 -23.19 1.90 7.28
N MET A 34 -22.60 1.55 6.13
CA MET A 34 -23.10 0.46 5.30
C MET A 34 -22.46 -0.85 5.74
N ASP A 35 -23.22 -1.70 6.34
CA ASP A 35 -22.80 -3.02 6.80
C ASP A 35 -23.06 -4.07 5.71
N LEU A 36 -21.99 -4.67 5.19
CA LEU A 36 -22.05 -5.68 4.13
C LEU A 36 -22.35 -7.07 4.72
N SER A 37 -23.46 -7.19 5.42
CA SER A 37 -23.95 -8.42 6.07
C SER A 37 -22.87 -9.03 6.98
N SER A 38 -22.37 -8.24 7.93
CA SER A 38 -21.42 -8.72 8.95
C SER A 38 -22.03 -9.84 9.79
N THR A 39 -21.21 -10.79 10.17
CA THR A 39 -21.56 -11.91 11.04
C THR A 39 -21.06 -11.73 12.48
N ASP A 40 -20.31 -10.66 12.72
CA ASP A 40 -19.80 -10.23 14.01
C ASP A 40 -20.63 -9.06 14.60
N ASP A 41 -20.14 -8.43 15.65
CA ASP A 41 -20.81 -7.32 16.33
C ASP A 41 -20.75 -5.96 15.60
N SER A 42 -20.24 -5.89 14.36
CA SER A 42 -20.01 -4.60 13.65
C SER A 42 -21.28 -3.74 13.60
N ALA A 43 -22.41 -4.29 13.18
CA ALA A 43 -23.65 -3.54 13.07
C ALA A 43 -24.19 -3.06 14.43
N ARG A 44 -24.00 -3.83 15.51
CA ARG A 44 -24.36 -3.45 16.88
C ARG A 44 -23.50 -2.29 17.36
N ILE A 45 -22.18 -2.41 17.22
CA ILE A 45 -21.21 -1.36 17.59
C ILE A 45 -21.51 -0.06 16.87
N ALA A 46 -21.81 -0.11 15.57
CA ALA A 46 -22.15 1.08 14.79
C ALA A 46 -23.37 1.82 15.38
N ARG A 47 -24.43 1.09 15.71
CA ARG A 47 -25.64 1.69 16.32
C ARG A 47 -25.40 2.27 17.71
N GLU A 48 -24.60 1.60 18.54
CA GLU A 48 -24.22 2.07 19.88
C GLU A 48 -23.42 3.39 19.85
N HIS A 49 -22.68 3.64 18.74
CA HIS A 49 -21.99 4.91 18.51
C HIS A 49 -22.85 5.95 17.77
N GLY A 50 -24.15 5.72 17.63
CA GLY A 50 -25.10 6.67 17.05
C GLY A 50 -25.12 6.70 15.53
N ALA A 51 -24.46 5.75 14.84
CA ALA A 51 -24.48 5.67 13.38
C ALA A 51 -25.82 5.11 12.86
N ARG A 52 -26.27 5.65 11.73
CA ARG A 52 -27.35 5.05 10.94
C ARG A 52 -26.78 3.87 10.15
N VAL A 53 -27.26 2.67 10.43
CA VAL A 53 -26.76 1.44 9.83
C VAL A 53 -27.69 0.98 8.72
N ILE A 54 -27.10 0.77 7.54
CA ILE A 54 -27.76 0.23 6.36
C ILE A 54 -27.14 -1.13 6.08
N VAL A 55 -27.96 -2.17 6.05
CA VAL A 55 -27.50 -3.53 5.76
C VAL A 55 -27.64 -3.80 4.27
N ARG A 56 -26.60 -4.34 3.66
CA ARG A 56 -26.53 -4.68 2.25
C ARG A 56 -25.79 -6.00 2.03
N GLU A 57 -26.16 -6.70 0.97
CA GLU A 57 -25.41 -7.87 0.52
C GLU A 57 -23.94 -7.53 0.18
N PRO A 58 -23.00 -8.46 0.44
CA PRO A 58 -21.58 -8.25 0.18
C PRO A 58 -21.30 -7.94 -1.29
N VAL A 59 -20.31 -7.06 -1.51
CA VAL A 59 -19.79 -6.72 -2.83
C VAL A 59 -18.31 -7.09 -2.93
N PRO A 60 -17.77 -7.32 -4.14
CA PRO A 60 -16.36 -7.68 -4.31
C PRO A 60 -15.38 -6.61 -3.82
N ILE A 61 -15.72 -5.32 -3.99
CA ILE A 61 -14.89 -4.17 -3.60
C ILE A 61 -15.78 -3.03 -3.08
N VAL A 62 -15.27 -2.30 -2.09
CA VAL A 62 -16.01 -1.21 -1.41
C VAL A 62 -16.31 -0.03 -2.33
N GLU A 63 -15.51 0.19 -3.38
CA GLU A 63 -15.73 1.26 -4.36
C GLU A 63 -17.09 1.16 -5.07
N MET A 64 -17.63 -0.06 -5.20
CA MET A 64 -18.94 -0.27 -5.83
C MET A 64 -20.11 0.33 -5.05
N VAL A 65 -19.94 0.55 -3.75
CA VAL A 65 -21.00 1.03 -2.85
C VAL A 65 -20.68 2.38 -2.19
N ARG A 66 -19.55 3.01 -2.52
CA ARG A 66 -19.18 4.34 -1.96
C ARG A 66 -20.19 5.42 -2.35
N ASN A 67 -20.74 5.41 -3.55
CA ASN A 67 -21.77 6.36 -3.94
C ASN A 67 -23.10 6.04 -3.24
N GLU A 68 -23.45 4.75 -3.15
CA GLU A 68 -24.69 4.31 -2.52
C GLU A 68 -24.73 4.72 -1.03
N VAL A 69 -23.66 4.52 -0.26
CA VAL A 69 -23.63 4.96 1.14
C VAL A 69 -23.69 6.49 1.24
N ALA A 70 -23.11 7.24 0.30
CA ALA A 70 -23.17 8.70 0.28
C ALA A 70 -24.57 9.25 -0.06
N GLU A 71 -25.41 8.50 -0.77
CA GLU A 71 -26.82 8.85 -1.02
C GLU A 71 -27.65 8.92 0.26
N HIS A 72 -27.32 8.11 1.25
CA HIS A 72 -27.94 8.12 2.56
C HIS A 72 -27.46 9.24 3.48
N ALA A 73 -26.40 9.96 3.12
CA ALA A 73 -25.85 11.03 3.93
C ALA A 73 -26.73 12.29 3.88
N THR A 74 -26.79 13.03 4.98
CA THR A 74 -27.55 14.28 5.09
C THR A 74 -26.69 15.52 4.93
N GLY A 75 -25.38 15.41 5.14
CA GLY A 75 -24.43 16.51 5.08
C GLY A 75 -24.15 17.01 3.66
N THR A 76 -23.68 18.24 3.56
CA THR A 76 -23.22 18.86 2.31
C THR A 76 -21.85 18.32 1.89
N TRP A 77 -21.06 17.86 2.87
CA TRP A 77 -19.79 17.21 2.69
C TRP A 77 -19.83 15.75 3.11
N ILE A 78 -19.13 14.91 2.38
CA ILE A 78 -18.93 13.49 2.71
C ILE A 78 -17.47 13.31 3.13
N LEU A 79 -17.25 12.69 4.28
CA LEU A 79 -15.96 12.14 4.70
C LEU A 79 -16.05 10.62 4.59
N ALA A 80 -15.41 10.07 3.54
CA ALA A 80 -15.37 8.62 3.33
C ALA A 80 -14.22 8.02 4.14
N LEU A 81 -14.52 7.12 5.08
CA LEU A 81 -13.54 6.42 5.90
C LEU A 81 -13.66 4.91 5.75
N ASP A 82 -12.56 4.24 5.99
CA ASP A 82 -12.51 2.80 6.17
C ASP A 82 -12.47 2.47 7.70
N PRO A 83 -12.96 1.33 8.18
CA PRO A 83 -13.05 1.00 9.61
C PRO A 83 -11.71 0.98 10.35
N ASP A 84 -10.60 0.83 9.61
CA ASP A 84 -9.23 0.84 10.13
C ASP A 84 -8.57 2.23 10.08
N GLU A 85 -9.37 3.29 9.81
CA GLU A 85 -8.91 4.68 9.78
C GLU A 85 -9.47 5.47 10.97
N ARG A 86 -8.68 6.40 11.52
CA ARG A 86 -9.06 7.30 12.62
C ARG A 86 -8.62 8.72 12.30
N ILE A 87 -9.47 9.69 12.65
CA ILE A 87 -9.20 11.11 12.48
C ILE A 87 -8.59 11.68 13.77
N THR A 88 -7.43 12.36 13.67
CA THR A 88 -6.87 13.06 14.81
C THR A 88 -7.72 14.31 15.16
N PRO A 89 -7.76 14.75 16.45
CA PRO A 89 -8.52 15.94 16.83
C PRO A 89 -8.17 17.19 16.02
N GLY A 90 -6.87 17.43 15.79
CA GLY A 90 -6.43 18.56 14.98
C GLY A 90 -6.90 18.49 13.53
N LEU A 91 -6.94 17.28 12.94
CA LEU A 91 -7.49 17.08 11.60
C LEU A 91 -9.01 17.34 11.61
N ALA A 92 -9.76 16.88 12.61
CA ALA A 92 -11.19 17.15 12.73
C ALA A 92 -11.50 18.66 12.68
N ASP A 93 -10.75 19.45 13.43
CA ASP A 93 -10.90 20.90 13.45
C ASP A 93 -10.53 21.54 12.09
N GLU A 94 -9.47 21.03 11.45
CA GLU A 94 -9.07 21.50 10.11
C GLU A 94 -10.14 21.18 9.05
N LEU A 95 -10.71 19.99 9.07
CA LEU A 95 -11.77 19.59 8.14
C LEU A 95 -13.03 20.45 8.32
N ARG A 96 -13.42 20.73 9.57
CA ARG A 96 -14.55 21.65 9.85
C ARG A 96 -14.30 23.05 9.31
N ARG A 97 -13.09 23.59 9.49
CA ARG A 97 -12.73 24.90 8.94
C ARG A 97 -12.73 24.92 7.42
N ALA A 98 -12.11 23.89 6.80
CA ALA A 98 -12.03 23.77 5.35
C ALA A 98 -13.40 23.59 4.69
N ALA A 99 -14.33 22.88 5.33
CA ALA A 99 -15.68 22.67 4.82
C ALA A 99 -16.47 23.98 4.66
N GLN A 100 -16.15 25.03 5.40
CA GLN A 100 -16.83 26.35 5.27
C GLN A 100 -16.39 27.14 4.03
N ARG A 101 -15.39 26.67 3.30
CA ARG A 101 -14.82 27.35 2.13
C ARG A 101 -15.63 26.97 0.88
N ASP A 102 -16.40 27.92 0.34
CA ASP A 102 -17.31 27.67 -0.80
C ASP A 102 -16.59 27.37 -2.12
N GLU A 103 -15.35 27.80 -2.26
CA GLU A 103 -14.52 27.52 -3.43
C GLU A 103 -14.00 26.08 -3.51
N LEU A 104 -14.17 25.28 -2.47
CA LEU A 104 -13.66 23.90 -2.43
C LEU A 104 -14.73 22.87 -2.75
N ASP A 105 -14.34 21.83 -3.48
CA ASP A 105 -15.14 20.64 -3.74
C ASP A 105 -14.53 19.36 -3.17
N ALA A 106 -13.20 19.36 -2.90
CA ALA A 106 -12.53 18.20 -2.33
C ALA A 106 -11.39 18.58 -1.39
N ILE A 107 -11.09 17.67 -0.48
CA ILE A 107 -9.99 17.79 0.47
C ILE A 107 -9.17 16.51 0.44
N VAL A 108 -7.88 16.67 0.18
CA VAL A 108 -6.88 15.60 0.28
C VAL A 108 -6.29 15.61 1.68
N ILE A 109 -6.42 14.48 2.34
CA ILE A 109 -6.04 14.28 3.75
C ILE A 109 -4.73 13.49 3.80
N PRO A 110 -3.71 13.91 4.58
CA PRO A 110 -2.52 13.10 4.82
C PRO A 110 -2.86 11.86 5.64
N ARG A 111 -2.65 10.68 5.08
CA ARG A 111 -2.83 9.39 5.75
C ARG A 111 -1.48 8.87 6.25
N MET A 112 -1.42 8.52 7.52
CA MET A 112 -0.27 7.90 8.14
C MET A 112 -0.52 6.40 8.31
N ASN A 113 0.20 5.57 7.54
CA ASN A 113 0.05 4.12 7.58
C ASN A 113 0.86 3.53 8.73
N TYR A 114 0.19 2.81 9.63
CA TYR A 114 0.82 1.99 10.67
C TYR A 114 0.93 0.55 10.18
N ASP A 115 2.12 0.01 10.24
CA ASP A 115 2.38 -1.40 9.98
C ASP A 115 2.95 -2.03 11.25
N LEU A 116 2.26 -3.04 11.78
CA LEU A 116 2.61 -3.71 13.05
C LEU A 116 2.74 -2.72 14.23
N GLY A 117 1.89 -1.69 14.26
CA GLY A 117 1.87 -0.67 15.31
C GLY A 117 2.87 0.48 15.14
N TYR A 118 3.64 0.53 14.05
CA TYR A 118 4.70 1.54 13.85
C TYR A 118 4.53 2.28 12.53
N PRO A 119 4.50 3.64 12.54
CA PRO A 119 4.52 4.44 11.32
C PRO A 119 5.94 4.54 10.76
N PRO A 120 6.12 4.85 9.46
CA PRO A 120 7.42 5.21 8.91
C PRO A 120 7.97 6.48 9.53
N SER A 121 9.28 6.53 9.79
CA SER A 121 9.95 7.78 10.21
C SER A 121 10.39 8.65 9.02
N ASP A 122 10.57 8.06 7.84
CA ASP A 122 10.90 8.82 6.63
C ASP A 122 9.69 9.66 6.19
N PRO A 123 9.81 11.01 6.12
CA PRO A 123 8.70 11.88 5.75
C PRO A 123 8.09 11.57 4.37
N SER A 124 8.88 11.05 3.42
CA SER A 124 8.40 10.69 2.08
C SER A 124 7.52 9.44 2.05
N GLU A 125 7.61 8.59 3.08
CA GLU A 125 6.78 7.38 3.25
C GLU A 125 5.74 7.53 4.37
N ARG A 126 5.92 8.52 5.25
CA ARG A 126 5.09 8.74 6.44
C ARG A 126 3.69 9.20 6.08
N TYR A 127 3.58 10.09 5.08
CA TYR A 127 2.31 10.70 4.71
C TYR A 127 1.93 10.36 3.29
N GLU A 128 0.75 9.79 3.13
CA GLU A 128 0.15 9.50 1.82
C GLU A 128 -1.11 10.36 1.65
N GLY A 129 -1.12 11.26 0.66
CA GLY A 129 -2.30 12.10 0.40
C GLY A 129 -3.46 11.27 -0.14
N GLN A 130 -4.59 11.27 0.56
CA GLN A 130 -5.81 10.58 0.16
C GLN A 130 -6.94 11.57 -0.03
N LEU A 131 -7.63 11.53 -1.18
CA LEU A 131 -8.88 12.23 -1.35
C LEU A 131 -9.94 11.46 -0.56
N ARG A 132 -10.37 12.00 0.57
CA ARG A 132 -11.34 11.35 1.47
C ARG A 132 -12.52 12.23 1.82
N MET A 133 -12.41 13.56 1.68
CA MET A 133 -13.51 14.45 1.95
C MET A 133 -13.89 15.24 0.69
N TYR A 134 -15.19 15.32 0.38
CA TYR A 134 -15.67 15.94 -0.85
C TYR A 134 -17.11 16.46 -0.72
N ARG A 135 -17.47 17.46 -1.53
CA ARG A 135 -18.87 17.92 -1.64
C ARG A 135 -19.72 16.84 -2.30
N ARG A 136 -20.81 16.45 -1.62
CA ARG A 136 -21.72 15.42 -2.10
C ARG A 136 -22.24 15.67 -3.52
N SER A 137 -22.49 16.93 -3.88
CA SER A 137 -22.99 17.32 -5.20
C SER A 137 -21.93 17.39 -6.31
N ALA A 138 -20.64 17.37 -5.97
CA ALA A 138 -19.57 17.65 -6.91
C ALA A 138 -18.74 16.43 -7.30
N VAL A 139 -18.81 15.33 -6.54
CA VAL A 139 -17.93 14.18 -6.71
C VAL A 139 -18.71 12.88 -6.80
N VAL A 140 -18.41 12.10 -7.83
CA VAL A 140 -18.88 10.72 -8.00
C VAL A 140 -17.67 9.79 -7.98
N TRP A 141 -17.70 8.77 -7.13
CA TRP A 141 -16.62 7.79 -7.04
C TRP A 141 -16.65 6.79 -8.19
N PRO A 142 -15.50 6.51 -8.84
CA PRO A 142 -15.41 5.43 -9.80
C PRO A 142 -15.63 4.07 -9.12
N THR A 143 -16.33 3.17 -9.79
CA THR A 143 -16.56 1.78 -9.31
C THR A 143 -15.40 0.82 -9.65
N ILE A 144 -14.21 1.38 -9.88
CA ILE A 144 -12.99 0.65 -10.27
C ILE A 144 -12.05 0.60 -9.07
N PRO A 145 -11.41 -0.57 -8.79
CA PRO A 145 -10.51 -0.71 -7.65
C PRO A 145 -9.40 0.34 -7.63
N ASN A 146 -9.22 1.01 -6.49
CA ASN A 146 -8.20 2.04 -6.26
C ASN A 146 -8.26 3.25 -7.20
N ALA A 147 -9.34 3.45 -7.94
CA ALA A 147 -9.55 4.66 -8.72
C ALA A 147 -9.98 5.82 -7.80
N LEU A 148 -9.49 7.01 -8.11
CA LEU A 148 -9.88 8.25 -7.42
C LEU A 148 -10.78 9.07 -8.34
N PRO A 149 -11.74 9.83 -7.79
CA PRO A 149 -12.53 10.75 -8.58
C PRO A 149 -11.68 11.90 -9.11
N GLU A 150 -12.04 12.41 -10.27
CA GLU A 150 -11.41 13.59 -10.84
C GLU A 150 -12.02 14.85 -10.24
N VAL A 151 -11.20 15.68 -9.63
CA VAL A 151 -11.58 16.97 -9.08
C VAL A 151 -10.57 18.03 -9.53
N PRO A 152 -11.00 19.22 -9.98
CA PRO A 152 -10.11 20.31 -10.37
C PRO A 152 -9.15 20.67 -9.21
N ARG A 153 -7.88 20.89 -9.53
CA ARG A 153 -6.85 21.21 -8.53
C ARG A 153 -7.14 22.50 -7.78
N GLU A 154 -7.67 23.49 -8.46
CA GLU A 154 -8.07 24.79 -7.93
C GLU A 154 -9.23 24.72 -6.94
N ARG A 155 -10.03 23.64 -6.99
CA ARG A 155 -11.13 23.36 -6.07
C ARG A 155 -10.78 22.28 -5.05
N THR A 156 -9.49 21.91 -4.97
CA THR A 156 -9.00 20.86 -4.06
C THR A 156 -8.04 21.43 -3.02
N TYR A 157 -8.42 21.36 -1.76
CA TYR A 157 -7.53 21.69 -0.65
C TYR A 157 -6.69 20.46 -0.25
N ARG A 158 -5.40 20.68 -0.01
CA ARG A 158 -4.50 19.67 0.54
C ARG A 158 -4.14 20.05 1.96
N VAL A 159 -4.57 19.24 2.93
CA VAL A 159 -4.20 19.43 4.34
C VAL A 159 -2.68 19.31 4.50
N PRO A 160 -2.02 20.21 5.24
CA PRO A 160 -0.59 20.10 5.50
C PRO A 160 -0.22 18.79 6.21
N SER A 161 0.86 18.15 5.77
CA SER A 161 1.35 16.88 6.33
C SER A 161 2.06 17.13 7.66
N ARG A 162 1.33 16.93 8.76
CA ARG A 162 1.81 17.05 10.15
C ARG A 162 1.15 15.98 11.01
N ASP A 163 1.83 15.50 12.04
CA ASP A 163 1.33 14.40 12.88
C ASP A 163 0.00 14.69 13.59
N GLU A 164 -0.27 15.95 13.91
CA GLU A 164 -1.53 16.40 14.48
C GLU A 164 -2.68 16.52 13.47
N LEU A 165 -2.37 16.56 12.16
CA LEU A 165 -3.34 16.75 11.06
C LEU A 165 -3.44 15.51 10.16
N VAL A 166 -3.45 14.31 10.73
CA VAL A 166 -3.43 13.08 9.95
C VAL A 166 -4.64 12.20 10.17
N MET A 167 -4.95 11.41 9.16
CA MET A 167 -5.75 10.21 9.26
C MET A 167 -4.82 9.04 9.56
N ILE A 168 -4.96 8.44 10.72
CA ILE A 168 -4.22 7.24 11.13
C ILE A 168 -4.86 6.03 10.47
N HIS A 169 -4.07 5.18 9.83
CA HIS A 169 -4.52 3.96 9.18
C HIS A 169 -3.77 2.75 9.74
N ASP A 170 -4.47 1.95 10.56
CA ASP A 170 -3.94 0.70 11.13
C ASP A 170 -3.98 -0.43 10.11
N ARG A 171 -3.14 -0.29 9.07
CA ARG A 171 -3.17 -1.13 7.89
C ARG A 171 -2.90 -2.61 8.16
N ASN A 172 -1.89 -2.90 8.99
CA ASN A 172 -1.44 -4.25 9.31
C ASN A 172 -1.14 -4.36 10.80
N ARG A 173 -2.06 -4.94 11.60
CA ARG A 173 -1.86 -5.09 13.05
C ARG A 173 -1.02 -6.32 13.40
N ASN A 174 -1.12 -7.38 12.60
CA ASN A 174 -0.46 -8.67 12.85
C ASN A 174 -0.13 -9.38 11.52
N ILE A 175 0.70 -10.41 11.60
CA ILE A 175 1.18 -11.16 10.43
C ILE A 175 0.05 -11.95 9.73
N PRO A 176 -0.91 -12.62 10.40
CA PRO A 176 -2.04 -13.25 9.73
C PRO A 176 -2.81 -12.28 8.81
N GLU A 177 -3.14 -11.07 9.28
CA GLU A 177 -3.80 -10.05 8.44
C GLU A 177 -2.97 -9.65 7.22
N VAL A 178 -1.64 -9.55 7.38
CA VAL A 178 -0.72 -9.28 6.27
C VAL A 178 -0.81 -10.39 5.22
N VAL A 179 -0.79 -11.66 5.65
CA VAL A 179 -0.83 -12.83 4.75
C VAL A 179 -2.14 -12.87 3.98
N ASP A 180 -3.27 -12.72 4.66
CA ASP A 180 -4.60 -12.72 4.04
C ASP A 180 -4.76 -11.57 3.03
N ARG A 181 -4.28 -10.38 3.39
CA ARG A 181 -4.28 -9.23 2.49
C ARG A 181 -3.42 -9.49 1.26
N ILE A 182 -2.19 -10.00 1.44
CA ILE A 182 -1.28 -10.33 0.33
C ILE A 182 -1.96 -11.32 -0.62
N ALA A 183 -2.51 -12.41 -0.11
CA ALA A 183 -3.14 -13.44 -0.92
C ALA A 183 -4.28 -12.87 -1.78
N ARG A 184 -5.18 -12.09 -1.16
CA ARG A 184 -6.33 -11.49 -1.82
C ARG A 184 -5.95 -10.45 -2.87
N TYR A 185 -5.15 -9.46 -2.47
CA TYR A 185 -4.83 -8.34 -3.36
C TYR A 185 -3.80 -8.70 -4.44
N ALA A 186 -2.89 -9.63 -4.18
CA ALA A 186 -1.94 -10.08 -5.21
C ALA A 186 -2.67 -10.76 -6.38
N THR A 187 -3.67 -11.59 -6.07
CA THR A 187 -4.49 -12.25 -7.09
C THR A 187 -5.29 -11.24 -7.92
N LEU A 188 -5.95 -10.25 -7.25
CA LEU A 188 -6.71 -9.21 -7.94
C LEU A 188 -5.82 -8.35 -8.86
N GLN A 189 -4.62 -7.98 -8.40
CA GLN A 189 -3.69 -7.21 -9.22
C GLN A 189 -3.15 -8.02 -10.40
N ALA A 190 -2.84 -9.29 -10.18
CA ALA A 190 -2.42 -10.20 -11.25
C ALA A 190 -3.51 -10.34 -12.33
N GLN A 191 -4.77 -10.51 -11.92
CA GLN A 191 -5.90 -10.55 -12.85
C GLN A 191 -6.02 -9.24 -13.64
N SER A 192 -5.91 -8.09 -12.97
CA SER A 192 -5.92 -6.78 -13.64
C SER A 192 -4.77 -6.61 -14.66
N MET A 193 -3.61 -7.22 -14.45
CA MET A 193 -2.52 -7.22 -15.44
C MET A 193 -2.92 -8.03 -16.69
N ILE A 194 -3.57 -9.17 -16.50
CA ILE A 194 -4.09 -10.00 -17.61
C ILE A 194 -5.17 -9.26 -18.39
N ASP A 195 -6.11 -8.66 -17.70
CA ASP A 195 -7.24 -7.93 -18.31
C ASP A 195 -6.76 -6.74 -19.16
N ARG A 196 -5.61 -6.15 -18.81
CA ARG A 196 -4.92 -5.12 -19.62
C ARG A 196 -4.09 -5.69 -20.77
N GLY A 197 -4.14 -6.99 -21.02
CA GLY A 197 -3.39 -7.65 -22.09
C GLY A 197 -1.89 -7.76 -21.84
N GLN A 198 -1.42 -7.61 -20.59
CA GLN A 198 0.00 -7.78 -20.28
C GLN A 198 0.40 -9.26 -20.41
N LEU A 199 1.60 -9.49 -20.97
CA LEU A 199 2.19 -10.81 -21.05
C LEU A 199 3.24 -10.98 -19.94
N PHE A 200 3.25 -12.17 -19.34
CA PHE A 200 4.27 -12.49 -18.34
C PHE A 200 5.66 -12.52 -18.99
N SER A 201 6.65 -12.00 -18.28
CA SER A 201 8.06 -12.05 -18.66
C SER A 201 8.92 -12.14 -17.39
N ALA A 202 9.80 -13.15 -17.33
CA ALA A 202 10.75 -13.29 -16.23
C ALA A 202 11.70 -12.08 -16.12
N ARG A 203 12.06 -11.47 -17.24
CA ARG A 203 12.86 -10.24 -17.27
C ARG A 203 12.12 -9.08 -16.58
N ALA A 204 10.87 -8.85 -16.95
CA ALA A 204 10.05 -7.78 -16.36
C ALA A 204 9.83 -8.02 -14.87
N MET A 205 9.58 -9.27 -14.45
CA MET A 205 9.48 -9.66 -13.04
C MET A 205 10.75 -9.30 -12.27
N VAL A 206 11.92 -9.77 -12.72
CA VAL A 206 13.20 -9.52 -12.03
C VAL A 206 13.53 -8.04 -11.96
N GLN A 207 13.32 -7.28 -13.03
CA GLN A 207 13.54 -5.83 -13.05
C GLN A 207 12.59 -5.10 -12.09
N SER A 208 11.30 -5.45 -12.10
CA SER A 208 10.30 -4.87 -11.19
C SER A 208 10.64 -5.16 -9.73
N LEU A 209 10.94 -6.42 -9.40
CA LEU A 209 11.29 -6.82 -8.03
C LEU A 209 12.61 -6.20 -7.58
N GLY A 210 13.64 -6.19 -8.44
CA GLY A 210 14.93 -5.55 -8.15
C GLY A 210 14.80 -4.06 -7.87
N THR A 211 14.06 -3.33 -8.69
CA THR A 211 13.81 -1.90 -8.50
C THR A 211 13.07 -1.63 -7.19
N ARG A 212 12.04 -2.42 -6.89
CA ARG A 212 11.27 -2.28 -5.64
C ARG A 212 12.09 -2.65 -4.41
N ALA A 213 12.85 -3.75 -4.48
CA ALA A 213 13.74 -4.15 -3.40
C ALA A 213 14.78 -3.06 -3.13
N PHE A 214 15.41 -2.51 -4.16
CA PHE A 214 16.34 -1.40 -4.01
C PHE A 214 15.68 -0.17 -3.38
N ARG A 215 14.51 0.24 -3.87
CA ARG A 215 13.79 1.40 -3.31
C ARG A 215 13.40 1.18 -1.86
N LYS A 216 12.87 0.00 -1.50
CA LYS A 216 12.35 -0.26 -0.17
C LYS A 216 13.40 -0.69 0.85
N LEU A 217 14.44 -1.42 0.43
CA LEU A 217 15.47 -1.92 1.33
C LEU A 217 16.72 -1.00 1.40
N VAL A 218 16.95 -0.17 0.38
CA VAL A 218 18.14 0.69 0.32
C VAL A 218 17.75 2.17 0.36
N HIS A 219 16.96 2.65 -0.60
CA HIS A 219 16.65 4.07 -0.72
C HIS A 219 15.79 4.60 0.44
N ALA A 220 14.76 3.86 0.86
CA ALA A 220 13.89 4.23 1.98
C ALA A 220 14.57 4.08 3.36
N ARG A 221 15.77 3.48 3.42
CA ARG A 221 16.58 3.33 4.66
C ARG A 221 15.79 2.74 5.84
N PRO A 222 15.08 1.60 5.67
CA PRO A 222 14.17 1.05 6.66
C PRO A 222 14.85 0.68 7.98
N TRP A 223 16.19 0.50 8.00
CA TRP A 223 16.97 0.27 9.22
C TRP A 223 16.90 1.45 10.21
N ARG A 224 16.51 2.65 9.78
CA ARG A 224 16.29 3.80 10.68
C ARG A 224 15.10 3.60 11.59
N ASP A 225 14.11 2.82 11.15
CA ASP A 225 12.93 2.44 11.91
C ASP A 225 13.16 1.13 12.70
N GLY A 226 14.40 0.62 12.73
CA GLY A 226 14.74 -0.63 13.42
C GLY A 226 14.06 -1.86 12.81
N VAL A 227 13.72 -2.84 13.64
CA VAL A 227 13.06 -4.08 13.20
C VAL A 227 11.72 -3.83 12.51
N PRO A 228 10.81 -2.96 13.01
CA PRO A 228 9.55 -2.67 12.32
C PRO A 228 9.75 -2.16 10.89
N GLY A 229 10.75 -1.30 10.67
CA GLY A 229 11.06 -0.79 9.33
C GLY A 229 11.52 -1.87 8.37
N LEU A 230 12.40 -2.77 8.83
CA LEU A 230 12.87 -3.90 8.02
C LEU A 230 11.73 -4.87 7.69
N LEU A 231 10.86 -5.19 8.67
CA LEU A 231 9.70 -6.05 8.45
C LEU A 231 8.74 -5.43 7.43
N ARG A 232 8.41 -4.13 7.58
CA ARG A 232 7.57 -3.40 6.62
C ARG A 232 8.15 -3.45 5.21
N ALA A 233 9.44 -3.16 5.05
CA ALA A 233 10.11 -3.21 3.75
C ALA A 233 10.07 -4.61 3.14
N GLY A 234 10.32 -5.65 3.94
CA GLY A 234 10.22 -7.06 3.54
C GLY A 234 8.80 -7.45 3.09
N ILE A 235 7.78 -7.07 3.86
CA ILE A 235 6.37 -7.29 3.51
C ILE A 235 6.03 -6.65 2.15
N LEU A 236 6.43 -5.39 1.93
CA LEU A 236 6.15 -4.68 0.68
C LEU A 236 6.85 -5.29 -0.53
N VAL A 237 8.09 -5.77 -0.38
CA VAL A 237 8.81 -6.48 -1.43
C VAL A 237 8.16 -7.85 -1.68
N GLY A 238 7.83 -8.58 -0.62
CA GLY A 238 7.14 -9.87 -0.67
C GLY A 238 5.79 -9.78 -1.36
N PHE A 239 4.99 -8.74 -1.06
CA PHE A 239 3.71 -8.51 -1.74
C PHE A 239 3.87 -8.43 -3.26
N HIS A 240 4.89 -7.70 -3.75
CA HIS A 240 5.15 -7.62 -5.18
C HIS A 240 5.63 -8.95 -5.78
N PHE A 241 6.39 -9.72 -5.02
CA PHE A 241 6.74 -11.09 -5.44
C PHE A 241 5.48 -11.94 -5.62
N TYR A 242 4.53 -11.90 -4.68
CA TYR A 242 3.28 -12.64 -4.78
C TYR A 242 2.42 -12.19 -5.97
N ILE A 243 2.38 -10.90 -6.31
CA ILE A 243 1.69 -10.41 -7.51
C ILE A 243 2.28 -11.07 -8.77
N TRP A 244 3.60 -11.09 -8.91
CA TRP A 244 4.26 -11.70 -10.06
C TRP A 244 4.08 -13.23 -10.10
N ALA A 245 4.09 -13.89 -8.94
CA ALA A 245 3.83 -15.33 -8.84
C ALA A 245 2.38 -15.67 -9.25
N ALA A 246 1.40 -14.91 -8.76
CA ALA A 246 0.00 -15.05 -9.16
C ALA A 246 -0.19 -14.76 -10.67
N PHE A 247 0.46 -13.71 -11.19
CA PHE A 247 0.41 -13.37 -12.60
C PHE A 247 0.96 -14.50 -13.49
N TRP A 248 2.09 -15.09 -13.11
CA TRP A 248 2.64 -16.25 -13.81
C TRP A 248 1.68 -17.44 -13.79
N GLN A 249 1.13 -17.76 -12.61
CA GLN A 249 0.18 -18.85 -12.43
C GLN A 249 -1.09 -18.66 -13.27
N LEU A 250 -1.72 -17.48 -13.19
CA LEU A 250 -2.94 -17.15 -13.93
C LEU A 250 -2.71 -17.05 -15.45
N SER A 251 -1.49 -16.72 -15.88
CA SER A 251 -1.08 -16.75 -17.29
C SER A 251 -0.82 -18.18 -17.83
N GLY A 252 -1.16 -19.21 -17.06
CA GLY A 252 -1.05 -20.63 -17.44
C GLY A 252 0.29 -21.27 -17.07
N ALA A 253 1.12 -20.63 -16.24
CA ALA A 253 2.38 -21.16 -15.69
C ALA A 253 3.37 -21.67 -16.76
N LYS A 254 3.39 -21.06 -17.94
CA LYS A 254 4.20 -21.49 -19.07
C LYS A 254 5.65 -21.04 -18.93
N ARG A 255 6.57 -21.97 -19.21
CA ARG A 255 7.99 -21.67 -19.42
C ARG A 255 8.23 -21.32 -20.88
N THR A 256 8.84 -20.17 -21.13
CA THR A 256 9.23 -19.76 -22.48
C THR A 256 10.74 -19.94 -22.68
N ALA A 257 11.16 -20.23 -23.90
CA ALA A 257 12.59 -20.32 -24.23
C ALA A 257 13.30 -18.97 -24.02
N GLU A 258 12.60 -17.84 -24.09
CA GLU A 258 13.14 -16.51 -23.83
C GLU A 258 13.43 -16.32 -22.35
N ASP A 259 12.47 -16.65 -21.46
CA ASP A 259 12.64 -16.57 -20.01
C ASP A 259 13.78 -17.47 -19.54
N ASP A 260 13.87 -18.70 -20.05
CA ASP A 260 14.95 -19.63 -19.72
C ASP A 260 16.32 -19.09 -20.15
N ARG A 261 16.43 -18.49 -21.35
CA ARG A 261 17.70 -17.84 -21.79
C ARG A 261 18.06 -16.64 -20.90
N TYR A 262 17.07 -15.80 -20.55
CA TYR A 262 17.30 -14.67 -19.67
C TYR A 262 17.80 -15.13 -18.29
N LEU A 263 17.10 -16.08 -17.66
CA LEU A 263 17.46 -16.58 -16.33
C LEU A 263 18.82 -17.28 -16.30
N LYS A 264 19.21 -18.03 -17.35
CA LYS A 264 20.54 -18.60 -17.48
C LYS A 264 21.65 -17.52 -17.52
N ARG A 265 21.42 -16.44 -18.29
CA ARG A 265 22.37 -15.30 -18.34
C ARG A 265 22.46 -14.59 -17.00
N LEU A 266 21.32 -14.36 -16.34
CA LEU A 266 21.28 -13.75 -15.01
C LEU A 266 22.04 -14.61 -14.00
N GLY A 267 21.79 -15.94 -13.99
CA GLY A 267 22.48 -16.88 -13.11
C GLY A 267 24.01 -16.83 -13.31
N ALA A 268 24.47 -16.87 -14.56
CA ALA A 268 25.91 -16.75 -14.86
C ALA A 268 26.53 -15.44 -14.37
N ALA A 269 25.81 -14.31 -14.51
CA ALA A 269 26.25 -13.02 -14.00
C ALA A 269 26.33 -13.00 -12.46
N LEU A 270 25.35 -13.58 -11.78
CA LEU A 270 25.35 -13.67 -10.32
C LEU A 270 26.48 -14.56 -9.78
N GLU A 271 26.74 -15.71 -10.43
CA GLU A 271 27.87 -16.57 -10.07
C GLU A 271 29.23 -15.86 -10.27
N SER A 272 29.37 -15.07 -11.34
CA SER A 272 30.57 -14.24 -11.55
C SER A 272 30.74 -13.21 -10.42
N LEU A 273 29.67 -12.51 -10.03
CA LEU A 273 29.71 -11.55 -8.92
C LEU A 273 30.05 -12.23 -7.60
N ARG A 274 29.48 -13.42 -7.33
CA ARG A 274 29.77 -14.22 -6.14
C ARG A 274 31.24 -14.62 -6.09
N ALA A 275 31.80 -15.09 -7.19
CA ALA A 275 33.22 -15.43 -7.29
C ALA A 275 34.13 -14.23 -7.00
N THR A 276 33.76 -13.06 -7.55
CA THR A 276 34.50 -11.80 -7.31
C THR A 276 34.41 -11.36 -5.86
N ALA A 277 33.23 -11.41 -5.25
CA ALA A 277 33.03 -11.08 -3.84
C ALA A 277 33.78 -12.04 -2.90
N ALA A 278 33.80 -13.34 -3.21
CA ALA A 278 34.54 -14.33 -2.44
C ALA A 278 36.06 -14.06 -2.47
N VAL A 279 36.60 -13.61 -3.61
CA VAL A 279 38.03 -13.21 -3.72
C VAL A 279 38.27 -11.93 -2.93
N ALA A 280 37.37 -10.96 -2.95
CA ALA A 280 37.49 -9.70 -2.22
C ALA A 280 37.45 -9.86 -0.68
N THR A 281 36.81 -10.93 -0.18
CA THR A 281 36.73 -11.23 1.26
C THR A 281 37.92 -12.06 1.78
N LEU A 282 38.82 -12.55 0.88
CA LEU A 282 40.00 -13.29 1.31
C LEU A 282 41.00 -12.36 2.04
N PRO A 283 41.64 -12.83 3.11
CA PRO A 283 42.69 -12.07 3.79
C PRO A 283 43.78 -11.68 2.80
N SER A 284 44.29 -10.46 2.89
CA SER A 284 45.31 -9.89 1.95
C SER A 284 46.55 -10.76 1.76
N ARG A 285 46.87 -11.59 2.74
CA ARG A 285 47.95 -12.61 2.67
C ARG A 285 47.62 -13.72 1.68
N THR A 286 46.37 -14.19 1.63
CA THR A 286 45.91 -15.28 0.74
C THR A 286 45.87 -14.79 -0.71
N VAL A 287 45.40 -13.57 -0.97
CA VAL A 287 45.39 -12.94 -2.30
C VAL A 287 46.81 -12.79 -2.86
N ARG A 288 47.78 -12.37 -2.01
CA ARG A 288 49.22 -12.27 -2.39
C ARG A 288 49.86 -13.63 -2.67
N ALA A 289 49.43 -14.69 -1.94
CA ALA A 289 49.94 -16.05 -2.18
C ALA A 289 49.43 -16.64 -3.49
N ILE A 290 48.17 -16.43 -3.84
CA ILE A 290 47.56 -16.84 -5.13
C ILE A 290 48.24 -16.08 -6.30
N GLY A 291 48.45 -14.75 -6.16
CA GLY A 291 49.11 -13.93 -7.17
C GLY A 291 50.55 -14.41 -7.44
N ARG A 292 51.31 -14.79 -6.39
CA ARG A 292 52.66 -15.36 -6.53
C ARG A 292 52.64 -16.73 -7.22
N ARG A 293 51.67 -17.58 -6.95
CA ARG A 293 51.55 -18.90 -7.60
C ARG A 293 51.22 -18.77 -9.10
N ILE A 294 50.34 -17.84 -9.47
CA ILE A 294 50.01 -17.56 -10.87
C ILE A 294 51.23 -16.98 -11.64
N SER A 295 51.99 -16.09 -11.01
CA SER A 295 53.20 -15.51 -11.65
C SER A 295 54.30 -16.55 -11.83
N THR A 296 54.45 -17.53 -10.93
CA THR A 296 55.39 -18.64 -11.05
C THR A 296 54.99 -19.65 -12.14
N LEU A 297 53.68 -19.88 -12.34
CA LEU A 297 53.19 -20.71 -13.44
C LEU A 297 53.35 -20.06 -14.81
N ARG A 298 53.25 -18.74 -14.92
CA ARG A 298 53.51 -18.00 -16.16
C ARG A 298 54.99 -17.97 -16.56
N ARG A 299 55.93 -18.08 -15.61
CA ARG A 299 57.38 -18.14 -15.86
C ARG A 299 57.89 -19.52 -16.28
N LYS A 300 57.07 -20.57 -16.15
CA LYS A 300 57.44 -21.95 -16.53
C LYS A 300 56.89 -22.40 -17.90
N LYS A 301 56.63 -21.46 -18.85
CA LYS A 301 56.44 -21.88 -20.24
C LYS A 301 57.78 -22.32 -20.81
N PRO A 302 57.95 -23.56 -21.27
CA PRO A 302 59.18 -23.97 -21.94
C PRO A 302 59.32 -23.21 -23.25
N SER A 303 60.52 -22.72 -23.52
CA SER A 303 60.88 -22.24 -24.83
C SER A 303 60.89 -23.43 -25.79
N VAL A 304 59.91 -23.49 -26.67
CA VAL A 304 59.93 -24.41 -27.81
C VAL A 304 60.97 -23.84 -28.79
N ARG A 305 62.02 -24.60 -28.98
CA ARG A 305 62.92 -24.46 -30.13
C ARG A 305 62.32 -25.15 -31.35
#